data_50317000c612d9ef95a10128a7b64bd6
#
_entry.id   50317000c612d9ef95a10128a7b64bd6
#
_cell.length_a   1.000
_cell.length_b   1.000
_cell.length_c   1.000
_cell.angle_alpha   90.00
_cell.angle_beta   90.00
_cell.angle_gamma   90.00
#
_symmetry.space_group_name_H-M   'P 1'
#
loop_
_entity.id
_entity.type
_entity.pdbx_description
1 polymer ?
#
loop_
_entity_poly.entity_id
_entity_poly.type
_entity_poly.pdbx_seq_one_letter_code
_entity_poly.pdbx_strand_id
1 'polypeptide(L)'
;MQRIAIIDIGSNSARLVISHIYKNGAYNMVYNQKEALRLSQKVDSSNMLTEAAFASTIETMKSFAYMCKIYRVDKTIAVATAAIRNAYNGADLVSRVMEETGIQLHIISGNTEAYISYLGVINTLDVKNGIIFDLGGGSTELILFQNRQIVESVSLPLGAVNTTAMFNTRNEMAPNVFSDVNFFIK
;
A
#
# COMPACT_ATOMS: atom_id res chain seq x y z
N MET A 1 -1.36 5.56 -27.56
CA MET A 1 -1.90 4.80 -26.42
C MET A 1 -0.74 4.12 -25.75
N GLN A 2 -0.60 4.24 -24.44
CA GLN A 2 0.42 3.59 -23.62
C GLN A 2 -0.27 2.66 -22.62
N ARG A 3 0.28 1.48 -22.36
CA ARG A 3 -0.22 0.51 -21.38
C ARG A 3 0.66 0.58 -20.15
N ILE A 4 0.07 0.98 -19.03
CA ILE A 4 0.78 1.16 -17.77
C ILE A 4 0.24 0.17 -16.76
N ALA A 5 1.13 -0.56 -16.08
CA ALA A 5 0.82 -1.33 -14.89
C ALA A 5 1.23 -0.55 -13.64
N ILE A 6 0.35 -0.52 -12.66
CA ILE A 6 0.62 -0.02 -11.32
C ILE A 6 0.49 -1.21 -10.37
N ILE A 7 1.53 -1.45 -9.59
CA ILE A 7 1.57 -2.47 -8.54
C ILE A 7 1.74 -1.74 -7.21
N ASP A 8 0.86 -2.04 -6.27
CA ASP A 8 0.90 -1.54 -4.90
C ASP A 8 0.97 -2.71 -3.93
N ILE A 9 2.03 -2.76 -3.10
CA ILE A 9 2.22 -3.78 -2.07
C ILE A 9 2.04 -3.14 -0.70
N GLY A 10 0.84 -3.32 -0.16
CA GLY A 10 0.46 -2.87 1.16
C GLY A 10 0.70 -3.93 2.26
N SER A 11 0.41 -3.55 3.48
CA SER A 11 0.57 -4.40 4.66
C SER A 11 -0.35 -5.63 4.69
N ASN A 12 -1.49 -5.56 4.01
CA ASN A 12 -2.47 -6.65 3.97
C ASN A 12 -2.59 -7.32 2.60
N SER A 13 -2.45 -6.56 1.53
CA SER A 13 -2.67 -7.06 0.16
C SER A 13 -1.74 -6.40 -0.84
N ALA A 14 -1.47 -7.10 -1.95
CA ALA A 14 -0.90 -6.53 -3.16
C ALA A 14 -1.99 -6.34 -4.21
N ARG A 15 -1.87 -5.29 -5.02
CA ARG A 15 -2.78 -5.00 -6.12
C ARG A 15 -2.01 -4.72 -7.39
N LEU A 16 -2.47 -5.27 -8.49
CA LEU A 16 -2.06 -4.93 -9.84
C LEU A 16 -3.23 -4.27 -10.56
N VAL A 17 -2.99 -3.10 -11.13
CA VAL A 17 -3.93 -2.42 -12.04
C VAL A 17 -3.22 -2.18 -13.37
N ILE A 18 -3.83 -2.57 -14.49
CA ILE A 18 -3.33 -2.25 -15.83
C ILE A 18 -4.32 -1.31 -16.51
N SER A 19 -3.82 -0.21 -17.02
CA SER A 19 -4.61 0.82 -17.68
C SER A 19 -4.05 1.18 -19.05
N HIS A 20 -4.94 1.49 -19.97
CA HIS A 20 -4.63 2.17 -21.22
C HIS A 20 -4.69 3.68 -21.01
N ILE A 21 -3.59 4.37 -21.28
CA ILE A 21 -3.50 5.82 -21.20
C ILE A 21 -3.51 6.38 -22.64
N TYR A 22 -4.43 7.28 -22.92
CA TYR A 22 -4.59 7.90 -24.23
C TYR A 22 -3.83 9.22 -24.30
N LYS A 23 -3.56 9.71 -25.55
CA LYS A 23 -2.81 10.96 -25.75
C LYS A 23 -3.47 12.20 -25.15
N ASN A 24 -4.79 12.19 -24.97
CA ASN A 24 -5.57 13.26 -24.35
C ASN A 24 -5.60 13.19 -22.82
N GLY A 25 -4.85 12.29 -22.19
CA GLY A 25 -4.81 12.09 -20.75
C GLY A 25 -5.93 11.20 -20.17
N ALA A 26 -6.92 10.81 -20.98
CA ALA A 26 -7.93 9.86 -20.54
C ALA A 26 -7.31 8.48 -20.30
N TYR A 27 -7.85 7.73 -19.38
CA TYR A 27 -7.41 6.37 -19.10
C TYR A 27 -8.60 5.40 -18.98
N ASN A 28 -8.33 4.14 -19.26
CA ASN A 28 -9.28 3.05 -19.08
C ASN A 28 -8.60 1.88 -18.40
N MET A 29 -9.10 1.47 -17.24
CA MET A 29 -8.63 0.29 -16.53
C MET A 29 -9.10 -0.97 -17.25
N VAL A 30 -8.15 -1.80 -17.68
CA VAL A 30 -8.41 -3.04 -18.45
C VAL A 30 -8.18 -4.29 -17.63
N TYR A 31 -7.46 -4.19 -16.51
CA TYR A 31 -7.21 -5.31 -15.61
C TYR A 31 -7.03 -4.82 -14.18
N ASN A 32 -7.56 -5.59 -13.22
CA ASN A 32 -7.39 -5.35 -11.79
C ASN A 32 -7.36 -6.71 -11.07
N GLN A 33 -6.27 -6.96 -10.35
CA GLN A 33 -6.08 -8.16 -9.53
C GLN A 33 -5.64 -7.73 -8.12
N LYS A 34 -6.20 -8.40 -7.11
CA LYS A 34 -5.82 -8.18 -5.70
C LYS A 34 -5.51 -9.53 -5.06
N GLU A 35 -4.35 -9.59 -4.37
CA GLU A 35 -3.87 -10.77 -3.66
C GLU A 35 -3.69 -10.45 -2.18
N ALA A 36 -4.11 -11.37 -1.31
CA ALA A 36 -3.99 -11.20 0.13
C ALA A 36 -2.61 -11.70 0.61
N LEU A 37 -1.68 -10.81 0.84
CA LEU A 37 -0.33 -11.14 1.34
C LEU A 37 -0.26 -11.24 2.86
N ARG A 38 -0.99 -10.37 3.58
CA ARG A 38 -1.00 -10.27 5.05
C ARG A 38 0.40 -10.10 5.63
N LEU A 39 1.21 -9.22 5.03
CA LEU A 39 2.61 -9.02 5.42
C LEU A 39 2.77 -8.58 6.87
N SER A 40 1.88 -7.74 7.40
CA SER A 40 1.89 -7.35 8.81
C SER A 40 1.81 -8.54 9.79
N GLN A 41 1.29 -9.68 9.35
CA GLN A 41 1.21 -10.90 10.17
C GLN A 41 2.41 -11.83 9.95
N LYS A 42 3.29 -11.48 9.03
CA LYS A 42 4.48 -12.25 8.65
C LYS A 42 5.77 -11.49 8.98
N VAL A 43 5.72 -10.62 9.98
CA VAL A 43 6.87 -9.94 10.58
C VAL A 43 7.14 -10.62 11.93
N ASP A 44 8.39 -10.95 12.20
CA ASP A 44 8.80 -11.58 13.46
C ASP A 44 9.03 -10.55 14.58
N SER A 45 9.38 -11.03 15.77
CA SER A 45 9.67 -10.18 16.93
C SER A 45 10.89 -9.27 16.77
N SER A 46 11.75 -9.55 15.79
CA SER A 46 12.91 -8.73 15.43
C SER A 46 12.61 -7.70 14.34
N ASN A 47 11.33 -7.51 14.01
CA ASN A 47 10.87 -6.64 12.92
C ASN A 47 11.44 -7.02 11.54
N MET A 48 11.62 -8.32 11.31
CA MET A 48 12.05 -8.89 10.04
C MET A 48 10.87 -9.56 9.34
N LEU A 49 10.76 -9.38 8.03
CA LEU A 49 9.86 -10.19 7.20
C LEU A 49 10.34 -11.64 7.18
N THR A 50 9.43 -12.57 7.45
CA THR A 50 9.73 -14.01 7.44
C THR A 50 9.96 -14.55 6.02
N GLU A 51 10.58 -15.73 5.89
CA GLU A 51 10.69 -16.41 4.59
C GLU A 51 9.31 -16.67 3.94
N ALA A 52 8.28 -16.89 4.73
CA ALA A 52 6.91 -17.00 4.22
C ALA A 52 6.39 -15.69 3.62
N ALA A 53 6.81 -14.53 4.15
CA ALA A 53 6.52 -13.22 3.55
C ALA A 53 7.24 -13.06 2.22
N PHE A 54 8.53 -13.41 2.15
CA PHE A 54 9.32 -13.38 0.92
C PHE A 54 8.69 -14.27 -0.15
N ALA A 55 8.48 -15.55 0.15
CA ALA A 55 7.94 -16.53 -0.80
C ALA A 55 6.59 -16.08 -1.37
N SER A 56 5.65 -15.68 -0.52
CA SER A 56 4.32 -15.24 -0.97
C SER A 56 4.36 -13.94 -1.78
N THR A 57 5.24 -12.99 -1.45
CA THR A 57 5.40 -11.76 -2.21
C THR A 57 5.99 -12.04 -3.58
N ILE A 58 7.04 -12.86 -3.66
CA ILE A 58 7.72 -13.21 -4.91
C ILE A 58 6.75 -13.97 -5.84
N GLU A 59 6.00 -14.93 -5.31
CA GLU A 59 5.00 -15.67 -6.09
C GLU A 59 3.94 -14.74 -6.68
N THR A 60 3.42 -13.83 -5.86
CA THR A 60 2.47 -12.81 -6.32
C THR A 60 3.08 -11.91 -7.39
N MET A 61 4.33 -11.45 -7.19
CA MET A 61 5.01 -10.60 -8.16
C MET A 61 5.31 -11.33 -9.47
N LYS A 62 5.62 -12.63 -9.44
CA LYS A 62 5.72 -13.48 -10.66
C LYS A 62 4.39 -13.54 -11.42
N SER A 63 3.28 -13.73 -10.71
CA SER A 63 1.95 -13.68 -11.31
C SER A 63 1.67 -12.32 -11.94
N PHE A 64 1.98 -11.22 -11.26
CA PHE A 64 1.82 -9.87 -11.79
C PHE A 64 2.71 -9.59 -13.00
N ALA A 65 3.98 -10.05 -12.97
CA ALA A 65 4.88 -9.94 -14.12
C ALA A 65 4.35 -10.70 -15.34
N TYR A 66 3.79 -11.89 -15.13
CA TYR A 66 3.15 -12.67 -16.19
C TYR A 66 1.95 -11.93 -16.79
N MET A 67 1.10 -11.33 -15.97
CA MET A 67 -0.04 -10.53 -16.46
C MET A 67 0.44 -9.27 -17.21
N CYS A 68 1.47 -8.58 -16.73
CA CYS A 68 2.08 -7.47 -17.46
C CYS A 68 2.54 -7.88 -18.86
N LYS A 69 3.13 -9.08 -19.00
CA LYS A 69 3.53 -9.63 -20.30
C LYS A 69 2.32 -9.96 -21.18
N ILE A 70 1.27 -10.60 -20.66
CA ILE A 70 0.03 -10.93 -21.39
C ILE A 70 -0.60 -9.65 -21.96
N TYR A 71 -0.70 -8.60 -21.13
CA TYR A 71 -1.29 -7.31 -21.53
C TYR A 71 -0.32 -6.43 -22.32
N ARG A 72 0.92 -6.89 -22.57
CA ARG A 72 1.96 -6.16 -23.31
C ARG A 72 2.17 -4.77 -22.71
N VAL A 73 2.35 -4.70 -21.39
CA VAL A 73 2.56 -3.46 -20.63
C VAL A 73 3.82 -2.76 -21.12
N ASP A 74 3.72 -1.46 -21.39
CA ASP A 74 4.84 -0.65 -21.87
C ASP A 74 5.68 -0.09 -20.71
N LYS A 75 5.04 0.12 -19.53
CA LYS A 75 5.71 0.62 -18.31
C LYS A 75 5.06 0.05 -17.06
N THR A 76 5.87 -0.45 -16.15
CA THR A 76 5.44 -0.88 -14.81
C THR A 76 5.94 0.10 -13.77
N ILE A 77 5.05 0.49 -12.83
CA ILE A 77 5.36 1.27 -11.63
C ILE A 77 4.95 0.39 -10.45
N ALA A 78 5.91 0.00 -9.62
CA ALA A 78 5.64 -0.86 -8.47
C ALA A 78 6.12 -0.17 -7.20
N VAL A 79 5.25 -0.08 -6.20
CA VAL A 79 5.51 0.54 -4.91
C VAL A 79 5.23 -0.41 -3.76
N ALA A 80 5.97 -0.24 -2.67
CA ALA A 80 5.79 -0.93 -1.41
C ALA A 80 5.64 0.08 -0.28
N THR A 81 4.74 -0.21 0.66
CA THR A 81 4.39 0.70 1.74
C THR A 81 4.72 0.13 3.12
N ALA A 82 3.98 0.47 4.15
CA ALA A 82 4.32 0.35 5.56
C ALA A 82 4.96 -0.98 6.00
N ALA A 83 4.44 -2.14 5.59
CA ALA A 83 4.98 -3.43 6.08
C ALA A 83 6.40 -3.69 5.59
N ILE A 84 6.71 -3.35 4.32
CA ILE A 84 8.04 -3.52 3.75
C ILE A 84 8.95 -2.35 4.16
N ARG A 85 8.40 -1.12 4.18
CA ARG A 85 9.11 0.09 4.60
C ARG A 85 9.68 -0.01 6.01
N ASN A 86 8.91 -0.58 6.93
CA ASN A 86 9.27 -0.64 8.35
C ASN A 86 10.10 -1.88 8.70
N ALA A 87 10.15 -2.90 7.85
CA ALA A 87 10.94 -4.10 8.10
C ALA A 87 12.44 -3.88 7.85
N TYR A 88 13.30 -4.38 8.74
CA TYR A 88 14.75 -4.23 8.62
C TYR A 88 15.31 -4.90 7.36
N ASN A 89 14.70 -5.97 6.87
CA ASN A 89 15.07 -6.67 5.64
C ASN A 89 14.18 -6.34 4.43
N GLY A 90 13.47 -5.21 4.49
CA GLY A 90 12.62 -4.77 3.38
C GLY A 90 13.39 -4.58 2.07
N ALA A 91 14.63 -4.06 2.14
CA ALA A 91 15.50 -3.89 0.98
C ALA A 91 15.92 -5.22 0.34
N ASP A 92 16.10 -6.27 1.15
CA ASP A 92 16.44 -7.61 0.65
C ASP A 92 15.28 -8.21 -0.15
N LEU A 93 14.03 -7.98 0.32
CA LEU A 93 12.84 -8.38 -0.42
C LEU A 93 12.75 -7.64 -1.77
N VAL A 94 13.02 -6.34 -1.81
CA VAL A 94 13.06 -5.56 -3.05
C VAL A 94 14.08 -6.13 -4.03
N SER A 95 15.28 -6.46 -3.56
CA SER A 95 16.34 -7.06 -4.38
C SER A 95 15.91 -8.40 -4.96
N ARG A 96 15.36 -9.29 -4.14
CA ARG A 96 14.87 -10.61 -4.61
C ARG A 96 13.70 -10.49 -5.58
N VAL A 97 12.78 -9.55 -5.38
CA VAL A 97 11.70 -9.28 -6.34
C VAL A 97 12.28 -8.89 -7.69
N MET A 98 13.26 -7.99 -7.72
CA MET A 98 13.92 -7.58 -8.96
C MET A 98 14.62 -8.76 -9.65
N GLU A 99 15.40 -9.55 -8.92
CA GLU A 99 16.11 -10.71 -9.43
C GLU A 99 15.18 -11.76 -10.06
N GLU A 100 14.04 -12.04 -9.40
CA GLU A 100 13.16 -13.13 -9.80
C GLU A 100 12.07 -12.71 -10.80
N THR A 101 11.78 -11.41 -10.94
CA THR A 101 10.66 -10.94 -11.77
C THR A 101 11.03 -9.86 -12.78
N GLY A 102 12.19 -9.24 -12.62
CA GLY A 102 12.60 -8.07 -13.42
C GLY A 102 11.80 -6.80 -13.10
N ILE A 103 10.96 -6.80 -12.07
CA ILE A 103 10.16 -5.62 -11.67
C ILE A 103 10.90 -4.87 -10.56
N GLN A 104 11.24 -3.61 -10.83
CA GLN A 104 11.79 -2.71 -9.81
C GLN A 104 10.68 -2.27 -8.85
N LEU A 105 10.75 -2.74 -7.61
CA LEU A 105 9.87 -2.33 -6.52
C LEU A 105 10.48 -1.14 -5.77
N HIS A 106 9.73 -0.08 -5.55
CA HIS A 106 10.17 1.12 -4.84
C HIS A 106 9.50 1.22 -3.47
N ILE A 107 10.28 1.25 -2.41
CA ILE A 107 9.75 1.55 -1.08
C ILE A 107 9.48 3.04 -1.01
N ILE A 108 8.22 3.44 -0.81
CA ILE A 108 7.83 4.84 -0.70
C ILE A 108 7.70 5.28 0.77
N SER A 109 7.99 6.56 1.02
CA SER A 109 7.79 7.16 2.33
C SER A 109 6.29 7.35 2.64
N GLY A 110 5.93 7.47 3.91
CA GLY A 110 4.56 7.80 4.33
C GLY A 110 4.07 9.14 3.75
N ASN A 111 4.95 10.14 3.61
CA ASN A 111 4.61 11.41 2.97
C ASN A 111 4.30 11.24 1.47
N THR A 112 5.04 10.36 0.78
CA THR A 112 4.76 10.04 -0.62
C THR A 112 3.45 9.28 -0.75
N GLU A 113 3.18 8.35 0.15
CA GLU A 113 1.92 7.60 0.23
C GLU A 113 0.73 8.56 0.44
N ALA A 114 0.82 9.47 1.43
CA ALA A 114 -0.17 10.53 1.67
C ALA A 114 -0.40 11.42 0.43
N TYR A 115 0.67 11.82 -0.25
CA TYR A 115 0.57 12.63 -1.46
C TYR A 115 -0.15 11.89 -2.61
N ILE A 116 0.12 10.59 -2.78
CA ILE A 116 -0.55 9.77 -3.80
C ILE A 116 -2.04 9.61 -3.47
N SER A 117 -2.39 9.35 -2.20
CA SER A 117 -3.77 9.29 -1.73
C SER A 117 -4.50 10.61 -1.96
N TYR A 118 -3.86 11.74 -1.67
CA TYR A 118 -4.38 13.06 -1.99
C TYR A 118 -4.65 13.22 -3.49
N LEU A 119 -3.71 12.86 -4.36
CA LEU A 119 -3.89 12.93 -5.80
C LEU A 119 -5.08 12.08 -6.28
N GLY A 120 -5.25 10.90 -5.69
CA GLY A 120 -6.39 10.02 -5.97
C GLY A 120 -7.74 10.70 -5.68
N VAL A 121 -7.87 11.32 -4.52
CA VAL A 121 -9.09 12.02 -4.09
C VAL A 121 -9.35 13.27 -4.91
N ILE A 122 -8.34 14.15 -5.04
CA ILE A 122 -8.52 15.46 -5.66
C ILE A 122 -8.80 15.38 -7.17
N ASN A 123 -8.35 14.31 -7.83
CA ASN A 123 -8.63 14.07 -9.24
C ASN A 123 -9.95 13.30 -9.49
N THR A 124 -10.56 12.76 -8.44
CA THR A 124 -11.80 11.98 -8.53
C THR A 124 -13.01 12.76 -8.03
N LEU A 125 -12.83 13.60 -7.01
CA LEU A 125 -13.88 14.38 -6.38
C LEU A 125 -13.69 15.87 -6.64
N ASP A 126 -14.80 16.58 -6.94
CA ASP A 126 -14.79 18.05 -7.06
C ASP A 126 -14.98 18.68 -5.68
N VAL A 127 -13.94 18.62 -4.86
CA VAL A 127 -13.88 19.20 -3.52
C VAL A 127 -12.73 20.19 -3.42
N LYS A 128 -12.94 21.31 -2.73
CA LYS A 128 -11.94 22.37 -2.56
C LYS A 128 -11.18 22.27 -1.25
N ASN A 129 -11.87 21.86 -0.18
CA ASN A 129 -11.29 21.81 1.16
C ASN A 129 -11.74 20.51 1.84
N GLY A 130 -10.91 19.96 2.70
CA GLY A 130 -11.27 18.76 3.45
C GLY A 130 -10.11 18.11 4.17
N ILE A 131 -10.43 17.02 4.81
CA ILE A 131 -9.45 16.10 5.40
C ILE A 131 -9.65 14.74 4.73
N ILE A 132 -8.56 14.17 4.23
CA ILE A 132 -8.52 12.78 3.76
C ILE A 132 -8.02 11.92 4.91
N PHE A 133 -8.70 10.83 5.14
CA PHE A 133 -8.35 9.81 6.11
C PHE A 133 -8.19 8.50 5.35
N ASP A 134 -6.95 8.09 5.11
CA ASP A 134 -6.60 6.85 4.40
C ASP A 134 -6.15 5.80 5.42
N LEU A 135 -7.08 4.93 5.84
CA LEU A 135 -6.80 3.88 6.81
C LEU A 135 -6.30 2.63 6.11
N GLY A 136 -4.98 2.45 6.12
CA GLY A 136 -4.32 1.26 5.63
C GLY A 136 -4.29 0.10 6.63
N GLY A 137 -3.58 -0.98 6.27
CA GLY A 137 -3.36 -2.11 7.17
C GLY A 137 -2.28 -1.87 8.23
N GLY A 138 -1.22 -1.13 7.89
CA GLY A 138 -0.06 -0.87 8.74
C GLY A 138 0.21 0.60 9.03
N SER A 139 -0.45 1.51 8.32
CA SER A 139 -0.37 2.96 8.52
C SER A 139 -1.71 3.62 8.29
N THR A 140 -1.82 4.88 8.69
CA THR A 140 -2.95 5.76 8.43
C THR A 140 -2.41 7.11 8.00
N GLU A 141 -2.83 7.57 6.83
CA GLU A 141 -2.48 8.87 6.31
C GLU A 141 -3.62 9.85 6.58
N LEU A 142 -3.27 10.98 7.21
CA LEU A 142 -4.16 12.13 7.41
C LEU A 142 -3.66 13.28 6.55
N ILE A 143 -4.50 13.83 5.69
CA ILE A 143 -4.12 14.90 4.78
C ILE A 143 -5.16 16.02 4.88
N LEU A 144 -4.75 17.17 5.40
CA LEU A 144 -5.52 18.40 5.38
C LEU A 144 -5.24 19.14 4.07
N PHE A 145 -6.27 19.48 3.32
CA PHE A 145 -6.14 20.30 2.11
C PHE A 145 -7.12 21.45 2.09
N GLN A 146 -6.68 22.57 1.52
CA GLN A 146 -7.46 23.78 1.35
C GLN A 146 -7.21 24.38 -0.03
N ASN A 147 -8.26 24.86 -0.70
CA ASN A 147 -8.20 25.35 -2.08
C ASN A 147 -7.50 24.38 -3.03
N ARG A 148 -7.74 23.07 -2.87
CA ARG A 148 -7.12 21.99 -3.63
C ARG A 148 -5.58 21.97 -3.51
N GLN A 149 -5.04 22.37 -2.37
CA GLN A 149 -3.61 22.29 -2.05
C GLN A 149 -3.43 21.67 -0.67
N ILE A 150 -2.44 20.79 -0.52
CA ILE A 150 -2.10 20.21 0.78
C ILE A 150 -1.61 21.32 1.69
N VAL A 151 -2.20 21.44 2.86
CA VAL A 151 -1.77 22.32 3.94
C VAL A 151 -0.84 21.56 4.87
N GLU A 152 -1.23 20.33 5.26
CA GLU A 152 -0.46 19.47 6.14
C GLU A 152 -0.80 18.00 5.86
N SER A 153 0.18 17.12 6.06
CA SER A 153 -0.06 15.68 5.99
C SER A 153 0.84 14.94 6.98
N VAL A 154 0.32 13.85 7.52
CA VAL A 154 1.05 12.96 8.42
C VAL A 154 0.72 11.52 8.09
N SER A 155 1.72 10.64 8.15
CA SER A 155 1.55 9.20 8.12
C SER A 155 1.82 8.65 9.53
N LEU A 156 0.81 8.06 10.12
CA LEU A 156 0.87 7.44 11.44
C LEU A 156 1.16 5.94 11.29
N PRO A 157 2.01 5.33 12.13
CA PRO A 157 2.28 3.89 12.08
C PRO A 157 1.16 3.07 12.73
N LEU A 158 -0.07 3.48 12.52
CA LEU A 158 -1.31 2.91 13.06
C LEU A 158 -2.22 2.54 11.89
N GLY A 159 -2.41 1.27 11.66
CA GLY A 159 -3.33 0.76 10.65
C GLY A 159 -4.27 -0.29 11.22
N ALA A 160 -5.29 -0.66 10.47
CA ALA A 160 -6.31 -1.60 10.95
C ALA A 160 -5.74 -2.96 11.37
N VAL A 161 -4.71 -3.47 10.69
CA VAL A 161 -4.15 -4.80 10.98
C VAL A 161 -3.22 -4.78 12.19
N ASN A 162 -2.29 -3.81 12.27
CA ASN A 162 -1.34 -3.76 13.37
C ASN A 162 -2.01 -3.34 14.69
N THR A 163 -2.97 -2.41 14.64
CA THR A 163 -3.76 -2.03 15.83
C THR A 163 -4.62 -3.20 16.32
N THR A 164 -5.28 -3.92 15.41
CA THR A 164 -6.02 -5.14 15.76
C THR A 164 -5.13 -6.20 16.43
N ALA A 165 -3.90 -6.37 15.94
CA ALA A 165 -2.95 -7.31 16.53
C ALA A 165 -2.45 -6.83 17.90
N MET A 166 -2.14 -5.54 18.04
CA MET A 166 -1.63 -4.94 19.27
C MET A 166 -2.62 -5.06 20.43
N PHE A 167 -3.90 -4.84 20.18
CA PHE A 167 -4.96 -4.85 21.19
C PHE A 167 -5.80 -6.13 21.18
N ASN A 168 -5.47 -7.11 20.33
CA ASN A 168 -6.22 -8.36 20.16
C ASN A 168 -7.74 -8.17 19.95
N THR A 169 -8.11 -7.20 19.12
CA THR A 169 -9.50 -6.77 18.91
C THR A 169 -10.20 -7.52 17.76
N ARG A 170 -9.79 -8.76 17.45
CA ARG A 170 -10.42 -9.58 16.40
C ARG A 170 -11.83 -10.07 16.74
N ASN A 171 -12.10 -10.18 18.02
CA ASN A 171 -13.38 -10.59 18.58
C ASN A 171 -14.03 -9.40 19.30
N GLU A 172 -15.15 -9.65 19.98
CA GLU A 172 -15.81 -8.66 20.83
C GLU A 172 -14.84 -8.12 21.88
N MET A 173 -14.69 -6.78 21.92
CA MET A 173 -13.76 -6.14 22.84
C MET A 173 -14.29 -6.16 24.27
N ALA A 174 -13.49 -6.66 25.20
CA ALA A 174 -13.76 -6.45 26.61
C ALA A 174 -13.65 -4.96 26.99
N PRO A 175 -14.41 -4.47 27.99
CA PRO A 175 -14.43 -3.04 28.36
C PRO A 175 -13.05 -2.44 28.69
N ASN A 176 -12.16 -3.23 29.32
CA ASN A 176 -10.79 -2.81 29.60
C ASN A 176 -9.97 -2.60 28.33
N VAL A 177 -10.08 -3.48 27.34
CA VAL A 177 -9.39 -3.35 26.03
C VAL A 177 -9.88 -2.11 25.31
N PHE A 178 -11.17 -1.80 25.35
CA PHE A 178 -11.73 -0.57 24.77
C PHE A 178 -11.10 0.69 25.42
N SER A 179 -10.93 0.68 26.75
CA SER A 179 -10.29 1.78 27.47
C SER A 179 -8.81 1.95 27.08
N ASP A 180 -8.08 0.85 26.90
CA ASP A 180 -6.67 0.86 26.51
C ASP A 180 -6.50 1.40 25.09
N VAL A 181 -7.34 0.97 24.15
CA VAL A 181 -7.35 1.48 22.77
C VAL A 181 -7.67 2.99 22.75
N ASN A 182 -8.68 3.42 23.51
CA ASN A 182 -9.07 4.82 23.59
C ASN A 182 -8.00 5.72 24.22
N PHE A 183 -7.24 5.18 25.18
CA PHE A 183 -6.10 5.90 25.75
C PHE A 183 -4.93 6.02 24.76
N PHE A 184 -4.68 4.97 24.00
CA PHE A 184 -3.59 4.93 23.01
C PHE A 184 -3.82 5.87 21.80
N ILE A 185 -5.09 6.09 21.42
CA ILE A 185 -5.43 6.94 20.25
C ILE A 185 -5.48 8.44 20.62
N LYS A 186 -5.61 8.78 21.89
CA LYS A 186 -5.61 10.18 22.37
C LYS A 186 -4.21 10.78 22.42
#